data_381f877e95606b65a8a50607e0cee497
#
_entry.id   381f877e95606b65a8a50607e0cee497
#
_cell.length_a   1.000
_cell.length_b   1.000
_cell.length_c   1.000
_cell.angle_alpha   90.00
_cell.angle_beta   90.00
_cell.angle_gamma   90.00
#
_symmetry.space_group_name_H-M   'P 1'
#
loop_
_entity.id
_entity.type
_entity.pdbx_description
1 polymer ?
#
loop_
_entity_poly.entity_id
_entity_poly.type
_entity_poly.pdbx_seq_one_letter_code
_entity_poly.pdbx_strand_id
1 'polypeptide(L)'
;MNGLVLMPTVAENRTSFFADAEVVEPIAETVEVPNHFIEANTVEVTVEHLANDCVTPVFAKDNELTINHVSFIHTVEDAAKDFFCGEVVNDAQVRASHIIKGRVPSAIHKPANQLLETDKTIYYERCAFSIDVPTIYQDINGNRLYLSIVGVRAYNQQNLYSKKVPELFRVAIGFKNLVCCNMCVFTDGYKGELRASNTRELYRQVLELFQNFNPAKQIHLMQQLCNSSLTEHQFCQIIGRMRLYQSLPTRLQREIPQLLITDTQINNVAKSYITDENFSSYGTDINMWKFYNLLTGANKSSYIDMFLDRSVNATEIALGINAALHGEERYKWFID
;
A
#
# COMPACT_ATOMS: atom_id res chain seq x y z
N MET A 1 11.73 34.67 16.46
CA MET A 1 11.71 33.44 17.28
C MET A 1 10.25 33.03 17.44
N ASN A 2 9.73 32.20 16.54
CA ASN A 2 8.43 31.62 16.71
C ASN A 2 8.64 30.10 16.82
N GLY A 3 8.58 29.62 18.07
CA GLY A 3 8.64 28.21 18.39
C GLY A 3 7.43 27.51 17.81
N LEU A 4 7.65 26.40 17.09
CA LEU A 4 6.61 25.46 16.75
C LEU A 4 6.06 24.88 18.07
N VAL A 5 4.88 25.29 18.46
CA VAL A 5 4.12 24.64 19.53
C VAL A 5 3.57 23.36 18.91
N LEU A 6 4.20 22.23 19.24
CA LEU A 6 3.60 20.90 19.00
C LEU A 6 2.28 20.85 19.78
N MET A 7 1.19 20.69 19.06
CA MET A 7 -0.13 20.64 19.70
C MET A 7 -0.28 19.35 20.53
N PRO A 8 -0.64 19.44 21.80
CA PRO A 8 -0.85 18.26 22.68
C PRO A 8 -2.12 17.47 22.36
N THR A 9 -2.92 17.88 21.39
CA THR A 9 -4.21 17.29 21.05
C THR A 9 -4.17 15.88 20.49
N VAL A 10 -3.01 15.42 19.96
CA VAL A 10 -2.90 14.08 19.39
C VAL A 10 -2.75 13.01 20.47
N ALA A 11 -2.09 13.32 21.58
CA ALA A 11 -1.86 12.38 22.68
C ALA A 11 -3.14 12.08 23.48
N GLU A 12 -4.00 13.09 23.69
CA GLU A 12 -5.25 12.89 24.43
C GLU A 12 -6.29 12.07 23.65
N ASN A 13 -6.32 12.20 22.32
CA ASN A 13 -7.21 11.37 21.49
C ASN A 13 -6.70 9.92 21.34
N ARG A 14 -5.41 9.66 21.55
CA ARG A 14 -4.85 8.32 21.51
C ARG A 14 -5.30 7.43 22.66
N THR A 15 -5.31 7.95 23.88
CA THR A 15 -5.65 7.19 25.08
C THR A 15 -7.10 6.74 25.10
N SER A 16 -8.02 7.46 24.46
CA SER A 16 -9.42 7.07 24.38
C SER A 16 -9.70 5.98 23.33
N PHE A 17 -8.80 5.83 22.34
CA PHE A 17 -8.96 4.86 21.24
C PHE A 17 -8.49 3.45 21.60
N PHE A 18 -7.50 3.37 22.48
CA PHE A 18 -6.82 2.13 22.85
C PHE A 18 -6.86 1.89 24.36
N ALA A 19 -7.86 2.47 25.05
CA ALA A 19 -8.00 2.39 26.52
C ALA A 19 -8.12 0.96 27.07
N ASP A 20 -8.43 -0.02 26.22
CA ASP A 20 -8.51 -1.44 26.57
C ASP A 20 -7.31 -2.25 26.02
N ALA A 21 -6.27 -1.60 25.51
CA ALA A 21 -5.08 -2.31 25.08
C ALA A 21 -4.26 -2.75 26.30
N GLU A 22 -4.30 -4.01 26.63
CA GLU A 22 -3.34 -4.61 27.57
C GLU A 22 -1.92 -4.33 27.07
N VAL A 23 -1.06 -3.85 27.96
CA VAL A 23 0.37 -3.71 27.71
C VAL A 23 0.93 -5.14 27.52
N VAL A 24 0.98 -5.57 26.28
CA VAL A 24 1.62 -6.84 25.92
C VAL A 24 3.09 -6.58 25.78
N GLU A 25 3.91 -7.28 26.58
CA GLU A 25 5.36 -7.33 26.36
C GLU A 25 5.63 -7.67 24.88
N PRO A 26 6.68 -7.08 24.27
CA PRO A 26 6.98 -7.36 22.88
C PRO A 26 7.16 -8.86 22.70
N ILE A 27 6.25 -9.49 21.96
CA ILE A 27 6.39 -10.88 21.56
C ILE A 27 7.57 -10.92 20.59
N ALA A 28 8.74 -11.18 21.11
CA ALA A 28 9.96 -11.47 20.34
C ALA A 28 9.91 -12.92 19.82
N GLU A 29 8.81 -13.29 19.18
CA GLU A 29 8.81 -14.44 18.29
C GLU A 29 8.78 -13.87 16.86
N THR A 30 9.94 -13.88 16.22
CA THR A 30 10.05 -13.77 14.78
C THR A 30 9.34 -14.98 14.17
N VAL A 31 8.03 -14.91 14.07
CA VAL A 31 7.28 -15.79 13.19
C VAL A 31 7.77 -15.42 11.79
N GLU A 32 8.58 -16.28 11.18
CA GLU A 32 8.87 -16.20 9.76
C GLU A 32 7.54 -16.34 9.03
N VAL A 33 6.87 -15.21 8.79
CA VAL A 33 5.65 -15.17 7.99
C VAL A 33 6.11 -15.24 6.53
N PRO A 34 5.89 -16.36 5.83
CA PRO A 34 6.36 -16.53 4.44
C PRO A 34 5.63 -15.64 3.45
N ASN A 35 4.70 -14.81 3.91
CA ASN A 35 3.87 -13.95 3.09
C ASN A 35 4.39 -12.51 3.08
N HIS A 36 4.60 -11.98 1.88
CA HIS A 36 4.94 -10.58 1.68
C HIS A 36 3.68 -9.73 1.44
N PHE A 37 3.75 -8.41 1.71
CA PHE A 37 2.65 -7.50 1.43
C PHE A 37 2.43 -7.29 -0.09
N ILE A 38 3.47 -7.49 -0.90
CA ILE A 38 3.45 -7.51 -2.37
C ILE A 38 4.35 -8.64 -2.87
N GLU A 39 3.85 -9.43 -3.83
CA GLU A 39 4.51 -10.64 -4.32
C GLU A 39 4.96 -10.53 -5.78
N ALA A 40 4.25 -9.80 -6.64
CA ALA A 40 4.51 -9.71 -8.10
C ALA A 40 6.02 -9.76 -8.40
N ASN A 41 6.52 -9.63 -9.56
CA ASN A 41 7.94 -9.70 -9.94
C ASN A 41 8.84 -8.76 -9.11
N THR A 42 8.86 -8.97 -7.79
CA THR A 42 9.63 -8.18 -6.83
C THR A 42 10.61 -9.08 -6.08
N VAL A 43 11.73 -8.47 -5.69
CA VAL A 43 12.72 -9.08 -4.81
C VAL A 43 12.80 -8.29 -3.51
N GLU A 44 13.11 -8.97 -2.41
CA GLU A 44 13.42 -8.32 -1.16
C GLU A 44 14.82 -7.69 -1.25
N VAL A 45 14.94 -6.46 -0.80
CA VAL A 45 16.21 -5.73 -0.77
C VAL A 45 16.36 -5.00 0.56
N THR A 46 17.58 -4.89 1.05
CA THR A 46 17.85 -4.12 2.26
C THR A 46 18.03 -2.64 1.94
N VAL A 47 17.71 -1.78 2.90
CA VAL A 47 17.96 -0.34 2.77
C VAL A 47 19.46 -0.06 2.62
N GLU A 48 20.31 -0.87 3.29
CA GLU A 48 21.76 -0.79 3.17
C GLU A 48 22.25 -1.08 1.74
N HIS A 49 21.71 -2.13 1.09
CA HIS A 49 22.00 -2.41 -0.32
C HIS A 49 21.59 -1.24 -1.23
N LEU A 50 20.39 -0.68 -1.01
CA LEU A 50 19.96 0.50 -1.77
C LEU A 50 20.85 1.72 -1.57
N ALA A 51 21.42 1.89 -0.36
CA ALA A 51 22.29 3.01 -0.04
C ALA A 51 23.70 2.87 -0.62
N ASN A 52 24.28 1.68 -0.53
CA ASN A 52 25.69 1.45 -0.84
C ASN A 52 25.94 1.01 -2.29
N ASP A 53 25.05 0.18 -2.86
CA ASP A 53 25.27 -0.47 -4.14
C ASP A 53 24.44 0.14 -5.28
N CYS A 54 23.40 0.92 -4.95
CA CYS A 54 22.48 1.46 -5.93
C CYS A 54 22.66 2.98 -6.08
N VAL A 55 23.34 3.39 -7.15
CA VAL A 55 23.45 4.82 -7.48
C VAL A 55 22.36 5.18 -8.47
N THR A 56 21.31 5.83 -7.99
CA THR A 56 20.28 6.37 -8.88
C THR A 56 20.92 7.39 -9.82
N PRO A 57 20.76 7.24 -11.15
CA PRO A 57 21.30 8.20 -12.09
C PRO A 57 20.78 9.59 -11.75
N VAL A 58 21.65 10.58 -11.76
CA VAL A 58 21.23 11.98 -11.71
C VAL A 58 20.52 12.25 -13.04
N PHE A 59 19.23 12.16 -13.02
CA PHE A 59 18.43 12.68 -14.12
C PHE A 59 18.71 14.18 -14.13
N ALA A 60 19.15 14.73 -15.25
CA ALA A 60 19.71 16.08 -15.38
C ALA A 60 18.71 17.17 -14.91
N LYS A 61 18.63 17.37 -13.60
CA LYS A 61 18.07 18.57 -12.97
C LYS A 61 19.23 19.49 -12.64
N ASP A 62 19.14 20.76 -12.98
CA ASP A 62 20.17 21.74 -12.65
C ASP A 62 20.36 21.75 -11.12
N ASN A 63 21.46 21.20 -10.63
CA ASN A 63 21.92 21.21 -9.25
C ASN A 63 20.96 20.63 -8.17
N GLU A 64 19.78 20.10 -8.52
CA GLU A 64 18.90 19.44 -7.57
C GLU A 64 19.07 17.93 -7.63
N LEU A 65 19.33 17.33 -6.48
CA LEU A 65 19.43 15.88 -6.35
C LEU A 65 18.03 15.26 -6.46
N THR A 66 17.90 14.23 -7.26
CA THR A 66 16.72 13.36 -7.25
C THR A 66 16.58 12.73 -5.86
N ILE A 67 15.39 12.80 -5.26
CA ILE A 67 15.11 12.05 -4.03
C ILE A 67 15.18 10.57 -4.41
N ASN A 68 16.19 9.83 -3.95
CA ASN A 68 16.33 8.41 -4.22
C ASN A 68 15.44 7.55 -3.33
N HIS A 69 15.40 6.23 -3.56
CA HIS A 69 14.56 5.33 -2.75
C HIS A 69 14.91 5.37 -1.27
N VAL A 70 16.20 5.42 -0.92
CA VAL A 70 16.68 5.49 0.47
C VAL A 70 16.18 6.77 1.15
N SER A 71 16.36 7.91 0.50
CA SER A 71 15.89 9.20 1.04
C SER A 71 14.38 9.23 1.22
N PHE A 72 13.63 8.57 0.32
CA PHE A 72 12.18 8.43 0.44
C PHE A 72 11.81 7.55 1.65
N ILE A 73 12.44 6.38 1.79
CA ILE A 73 12.20 5.45 2.92
C ILE A 73 12.47 6.17 4.24
N HIS A 74 13.66 6.73 4.41
CA HIS A 74 14.02 7.43 5.66
C HIS A 74 13.11 8.61 5.96
N THR A 75 12.70 9.38 4.94
CA THR A 75 11.75 10.49 5.15
C THR A 75 10.41 10.00 5.72
N VAL A 76 9.90 8.86 5.26
CA VAL A 76 8.65 8.29 5.77
C VAL A 76 8.86 7.65 7.14
N GLU A 77 9.99 6.99 7.38
CA GLU A 77 10.35 6.43 8.69
C GLU A 77 10.47 7.53 9.76
N ASP A 78 11.16 8.62 9.45
CA ASP A 78 11.31 9.76 10.35
C ASP A 78 9.94 10.37 10.67
N ALA A 79 9.11 10.58 9.66
CA ALA A 79 7.74 11.07 9.86
C ALA A 79 6.90 10.11 10.72
N ALA A 80 7.06 8.79 10.54
CA ALA A 80 6.36 7.81 11.33
C ALA A 80 6.83 7.79 12.79
N LYS A 81 8.14 7.81 13.03
CA LYS A 81 8.73 7.85 14.38
C LYS A 81 8.34 9.12 15.13
N ASP A 82 8.30 10.26 14.45
CA ASP A 82 7.91 11.53 15.06
C ASP A 82 6.41 11.59 15.36
N PHE A 83 5.57 11.11 14.42
CA PHE A 83 4.12 11.15 14.59
C PHE A 83 3.62 10.13 15.61
N PHE A 84 4.17 8.90 15.58
CA PHE A 84 3.83 7.81 16.50
C PHE A 84 4.82 7.73 17.66
N CYS A 85 5.22 8.88 18.21
CA CYS A 85 6.12 8.96 19.35
C CYS A 85 5.58 8.13 20.53
N GLY A 86 6.42 7.21 21.04
CA GLY A 86 6.05 6.29 22.12
C GLY A 86 5.54 4.93 21.68
N GLU A 87 5.30 4.74 20.36
CA GLU A 87 4.98 3.45 19.77
C GLU A 87 6.23 2.77 19.19
N VAL A 88 6.17 1.45 19.00
CA VAL A 88 7.21 0.71 18.28
C VAL A 88 7.00 0.88 16.78
N VAL A 89 7.95 1.50 16.11
CA VAL A 89 7.97 1.64 14.65
C VAL A 89 9.08 0.73 14.14
N ASN A 90 8.71 -0.32 13.41
CA ASN A 90 9.66 -1.26 12.82
C ASN A 90 10.43 -0.63 11.65
N ASP A 91 11.59 -1.17 11.32
CA ASP A 91 12.32 -0.79 10.12
C ASP A 91 11.55 -1.17 8.86
N ALA A 92 11.80 -0.44 7.76
CA ALA A 92 11.13 -0.65 6.50
C ALA A 92 11.47 -2.03 5.89
N GLN A 93 10.45 -2.81 5.58
CA GLN A 93 10.55 -3.99 4.71
C GLN A 93 10.46 -3.54 3.25
N VAL A 94 11.51 -3.75 2.47
CA VAL A 94 11.60 -3.20 1.11
C VAL A 94 11.47 -4.29 0.05
N ARG A 95 10.62 -4.03 -0.94
CA ARG A 95 10.45 -4.85 -2.14
C ARG A 95 10.74 -4.00 -3.37
N ALA A 96 11.62 -4.47 -4.24
CA ALA A 96 12.01 -3.75 -5.44
C ALA A 96 11.74 -4.57 -6.71
N SER A 97 11.56 -3.88 -7.83
CA SER A 97 11.38 -4.51 -9.14
C SER A 97 12.71 -5.07 -9.69
N HIS A 98 12.74 -5.31 -10.99
CA HIS A 98 13.99 -5.71 -11.67
C HIS A 98 15.07 -4.62 -11.62
N ILE A 99 16.32 -5.07 -11.65
CA ILE A 99 17.50 -4.22 -11.67
C ILE A 99 17.66 -3.58 -13.06
N ILE A 100 17.91 -2.27 -13.07
CA ILE A 100 18.34 -1.55 -14.26
C ILE A 100 19.84 -1.26 -14.14
N LYS A 101 20.58 -1.55 -15.22
CA LYS A 101 21.99 -1.20 -15.34
C LYS A 101 22.11 0.25 -15.81
N GLY A 102 22.86 1.04 -15.08
CA GLY A 102 23.05 2.46 -15.33
C GLY A 102 24.53 2.85 -15.30
N ARG A 103 24.78 4.14 -15.36
CA ARG A 103 26.09 4.76 -15.20
C ARG A 103 26.07 5.69 -13.99
N VAL A 104 27.18 5.76 -13.28
CA VAL A 104 27.32 6.76 -12.23
C VAL A 104 27.26 8.17 -12.84
N PRO A 105 26.84 9.20 -12.09
CA PRO A 105 26.68 10.55 -12.64
C PRO A 105 27.90 11.09 -13.38
N SER A 106 29.10 10.82 -12.88
CA SER A 106 30.38 11.25 -13.48
C SER A 106 30.67 10.60 -14.84
N ALA A 107 30.00 9.49 -15.15
CA ALA A 107 30.24 8.70 -16.36
C ALA A 107 29.14 8.86 -17.44
N ILE A 108 28.17 9.72 -17.24
CA ILE A 108 27.00 9.89 -18.15
C ILE A 108 27.46 10.20 -19.58
N HIS A 109 28.49 11.03 -19.75
CA HIS A 109 28.99 11.46 -21.05
C HIS A 109 30.13 10.59 -21.62
N LYS A 110 30.57 9.55 -20.88
CA LYS A 110 31.66 8.69 -21.37
C LYS A 110 31.17 7.80 -22.53
N PRO A 111 31.94 7.65 -23.61
CA PRO A 111 31.65 6.66 -24.64
C PRO A 111 31.60 5.25 -24.08
N ALA A 112 30.76 4.38 -24.64
CA ALA A 112 30.57 3.02 -24.13
C ALA A 112 31.86 2.17 -24.05
N ASN A 113 32.76 2.38 -24.99
CA ASN A 113 34.07 1.71 -25.07
C ASN A 113 35.11 2.22 -24.06
N GLN A 114 34.81 3.29 -23.34
CA GLN A 114 35.69 3.88 -22.32
C GLN A 114 35.14 3.70 -20.90
N LEU A 115 34.03 2.98 -20.74
CA LEU A 115 33.43 2.74 -19.45
C LEU A 115 34.27 1.72 -18.66
N LEU A 116 34.69 2.14 -17.47
CA LEU A 116 35.27 1.26 -16.45
C LEU A 116 34.17 0.55 -15.65
N GLU A 117 34.51 -0.50 -14.91
CA GLU A 117 33.57 -1.15 -14.01
C GLU A 117 33.07 -0.19 -12.92
N THR A 118 33.91 0.73 -12.45
CA THR A 118 33.56 1.79 -11.48
C THR A 118 32.61 2.85 -12.04
N ASP A 119 32.43 2.90 -13.37
CA ASP A 119 31.48 3.82 -14.02
C ASP A 119 30.08 3.20 -14.14
N LYS A 120 29.95 1.90 -13.86
CA LYS A 120 28.71 1.17 -13.94
C LYS A 120 28.05 1.16 -12.57
N THR A 121 26.72 1.23 -12.57
CA THR A 121 25.89 1.11 -11.37
C THR A 121 24.61 0.35 -11.68
N ILE A 122 23.93 -0.03 -10.66
CA ILE A 122 22.57 -0.58 -10.73
C ILE A 122 21.61 0.34 -10.01
N TYR A 123 20.34 0.28 -10.38
CA TYR A 123 19.24 0.85 -9.59
C TYR A 123 17.95 0.08 -9.87
N TYR A 124 16.97 0.24 -9.01
CA TYR A 124 15.65 -0.35 -9.17
C TYR A 124 14.68 0.68 -9.73
N GLU A 125 13.96 0.32 -10.80
CA GLU A 125 12.99 1.22 -11.42
C GLU A 125 11.82 1.53 -10.49
N ARG A 126 11.39 0.51 -9.72
CA ARG A 126 10.25 0.60 -8.80
C ARG A 126 10.64 0.06 -7.45
N CYS A 127 10.17 0.73 -6.42
CA CYS A 127 10.37 0.34 -5.03
C CYS A 127 9.07 0.50 -4.26
N ALA A 128 8.75 -0.50 -3.45
CA ALA A 128 7.71 -0.43 -2.43
C ALA A 128 8.32 -0.80 -1.08
N PHE A 129 7.84 -0.19 -0.02
CA PHE A 129 8.24 -0.56 1.34
C PHE A 129 7.05 -0.50 2.29
N SER A 130 7.11 -1.29 3.36
CA SER A 130 6.13 -1.31 4.44
C SER A 130 6.83 -1.05 5.77
N ILE A 131 6.31 -0.12 6.54
CA ILE A 131 6.75 0.22 7.89
C ILE A 131 5.60 -0.14 8.83
N ASP A 132 5.83 -1.06 9.74
CA ASP A 132 4.80 -1.56 10.65
C ASP A 132 4.91 -0.89 12.01
N VAL A 133 3.74 -0.60 12.62
CA VAL A 133 3.59 -0.10 13.99
C VAL A 133 2.81 -1.13 14.79
N PRO A 134 3.44 -2.23 15.22
CA PRO A 134 2.75 -3.39 15.78
C PRO A 134 2.08 -3.13 17.13
N THR A 135 2.47 -2.09 17.83
CA THR A 135 1.84 -1.65 19.09
C THR A 135 0.49 -1.00 18.89
N ILE A 136 0.15 -0.59 17.66
CA ILE A 136 -1.17 -0.08 17.28
C ILE A 136 -1.89 -1.16 16.50
N TYR A 137 -2.77 -1.91 17.13
CA TYR A 137 -3.47 -3.05 16.52
C TYR A 137 -4.95 -3.11 16.88
N GLN A 138 -5.71 -3.89 16.11
CA GLN A 138 -7.09 -4.22 16.36
C GLN A 138 -7.38 -5.65 15.89
N ASP A 139 -8.15 -6.40 16.69
CA ASP A 139 -8.62 -7.71 16.30
C ASP A 139 -9.99 -7.59 15.60
N ILE A 140 -10.09 -8.12 14.38
CA ILE A 140 -11.31 -8.09 13.56
C ILE A 140 -11.57 -9.50 13.04
N ASN A 141 -12.72 -10.07 13.39
CA ASN A 141 -13.16 -11.41 12.96
C ASN A 141 -12.08 -12.50 13.19
N GLY A 142 -11.40 -12.46 14.34
CA GLY A 142 -10.34 -13.41 14.70
C GLY A 142 -8.99 -13.15 14.03
N ASN A 143 -8.86 -12.09 13.24
CA ASN A 143 -7.59 -11.67 12.64
C ASN A 143 -7.04 -10.44 13.36
N ARG A 144 -5.78 -10.49 13.76
CA ARG A 144 -5.06 -9.32 14.25
C ARG A 144 -4.58 -8.47 13.10
N LEU A 145 -4.95 -7.19 13.13
CA LEU A 145 -4.50 -6.18 12.19
C LEU A 145 -3.71 -5.12 12.94
N TYR A 146 -2.53 -4.80 12.46
CA TYR A 146 -1.72 -3.71 13.00
C TYR A 146 -1.56 -2.59 12.00
N LEU A 147 -1.30 -1.39 12.53
CA LEU A 147 -1.10 -0.21 11.71
C LEU A 147 0.15 -0.39 10.85
N SER A 148 0.04 -0.05 9.57
CA SER A 148 1.14 -0.15 8.63
C SER A 148 1.12 1.03 7.65
N ILE A 149 2.31 1.51 7.31
CA ILE A 149 2.54 2.57 6.35
C ILE A 149 3.24 1.96 5.15
N VAL A 150 2.72 2.22 3.95
CA VAL A 150 3.30 1.69 2.71
C VAL A 150 3.68 2.86 1.81
N GLY A 151 4.92 2.88 1.37
CA GLY A 151 5.40 3.82 0.37
C GLY A 151 5.67 3.12 -0.96
N VAL A 152 5.33 3.80 -2.06
CA VAL A 152 5.56 3.31 -3.42
C VAL A 152 6.17 4.41 -4.27
N ARG A 153 7.21 4.05 -5.02
CA ARG A 153 7.80 4.91 -6.02
C ARG A 153 8.14 4.15 -7.29
N ALA A 154 7.85 4.78 -8.44
CA ALA A 154 8.14 4.25 -9.75
C ALA A 154 8.74 5.34 -10.63
N TYR A 155 10.01 5.21 -10.99
CA TYR A 155 10.72 6.19 -11.82
C TYR A 155 10.15 6.27 -13.24
N ASN A 156 9.65 5.17 -13.79
CA ASN A 156 9.07 5.11 -15.14
C ASN A 156 7.79 5.93 -15.30
N GLN A 157 7.13 6.30 -14.21
CA GLN A 157 5.92 7.14 -14.23
C GLN A 157 6.23 8.65 -14.17
N GLN A 158 7.50 9.02 -14.15
CA GLN A 158 7.93 10.39 -13.95
C GLN A 158 8.81 10.87 -15.09
N ASN A 159 8.63 12.12 -15.50
CA ASN A 159 9.61 12.77 -16.36
C ASN A 159 10.74 13.36 -15.48
N LEU A 160 11.67 12.52 -15.09
CA LEU A 160 12.79 12.89 -14.23
C LEU A 160 13.81 13.84 -14.92
N TYR A 161 13.71 14.00 -16.23
CA TYR A 161 14.52 14.97 -16.98
C TYR A 161 13.91 16.37 -16.99
N SER A 162 12.68 16.54 -16.49
CA SER A 162 12.05 17.85 -16.41
C SER A 162 12.54 18.63 -15.19
N LYS A 163 13.11 19.79 -15.45
CA LYS A 163 13.65 20.71 -14.41
C LYS A 163 12.60 21.35 -13.50
N LYS A 164 11.32 21.28 -13.86
CA LYS A 164 10.25 22.07 -13.23
C LYS A 164 9.15 21.23 -12.58
N VAL A 165 9.17 19.91 -12.75
CA VAL A 165 8.11 19.04 -12.23
C VAL A 165 8.58 18.40 -10.92
N PRO A 166 7.88 18.63 -9.79
CA PRO A 166 8.13 17.93 -8.54
C PRO A 166 8.04 16.42 -8.74
N GLU A 167 8.83 15.68 -7.97
CA GLU A 167 8.84 14.22 -8.03
C GLU A 167 7.58 13.64 -7.41
N LEU A 168 7.14 12.50 -7.94
CA LEU A 168 5.89 11.84 -7.54
C LEU A 168 6.18 10.67 -6.59
N PHE A 169 5.48 10.66 -5.48
CA PHE A 169 5.48 9.59 -4.49
C PHE A 169 4.06 9.16 -4.19
N ARG A 170 3.88 7.93 -3.74
CA ARG A 170 2.62 7.44 -3.21
C ARG A 170 2.85 6.89 -1.82
N VAL A 171 2.02 7.30 -0.88
CA VAL A 171 2.08 6.81 0.50
C VAL A 171 0.66 6.47 0.94
N ALA A 172 0.54 5.35 1.61
CA ALA A 172 -0.68 4.93 2.28
C ALA A 172 -0.41 4.60 3.74
N ILE A 173 -1.39 4.87 4.59
CA ILE A 173 -1.46 4.40 5.96
C ILE A 173 -2.76 3.63 6.12
N GLY A 174 -2.72 2.47 6.75
CA GLY A 174 -3.86 1.59 6.92
C GLY A 174 -3.55 0.45 7.87
N PHE A 175 -4.27 -0.64 7.74
CA PHE A 175 -4.06 -1.81 8.58
C PHE A 175 -3.55 -2.98 7.75
N LYS A 176 -2.61 -3.74 8.31
CA LYS A 176 -2.06 -4.96 7.70
C LYS A 176 -2.46 -6.17 8.55
N ASN A 177 -3.03 -7.17 7.90
CA ASN A 177 -3.40 -8.41 8.56
C ASN A 177 -2.13 -9.22 8.90
N LEU A 178 -1.97 -9.61 10.16
CA LEU A 178 -0.79 -10.33 10.64
C LEU A 178 -0.62 -11.70 9.96
N VAL A 179 -1.71 -12.40 9.68
CA VAL A 179 -1.66 -13.77 9.17
C VAL A 179 -1.31 -13.82 7.69
N CYS A 180 -1.89 -12.94 6.89
CA CYS A 180 -1.76 -12.98 5.43
C CYS A 180 -1.02 -11.78 4.83
N CYS A 181 -0.58 -10.82 5.63
CA CYS A 181 0.03 -9.56 5.18
C CYS A 181 -0.80 -8.74 4.19
N ASN A 182 -2.11 -8.97 4.11
CA ASN A 182 -3.01 -8.20 3.27
C ASN A 182 -3.13 -6.77 3.79
N MET A 183 -2.97 -5.80 2.90
CA MET A 183 -3.12 -4.39 3.23
C MET A 183 -4.56 -3.91 3.07
N CYS A 184 -5.12 -3.37 4.14
CA CYS A 184 -6.41 -2.71 4.19
C CYS A 184 -6.18 -1.20 4.10
N VAL A 185 -6.36 -0.62 2.92
CA VAL A 185 -6.13 0.80 2.65
C VAL A 185 -7.44 1.46 2.25
N PHE A 186 -7.75 2.58 2.91
CA PHE A 186 -8.94 3.39 2.65
C PHE A 186 -8.55 4.73 2.04
N THR A 187 -9.52 5.42 1.44
CA THR A 187 -9.29 6.69 0.73
C THR A 187 -8.70 7.79 1.62
N ASP A 188 -9.07 7.87 2.88
CA ASP A 188 -8.54 8.85 3.85
C ASP A 188 -7.12 8.52 4.32
N GLY A 189 -6.69 7.27 4.18
CA GLY A 189 -5.33 6.81 4.44
C GLY A 189 -4.43 6.77 3.19
N TYR A 190 -4.83 7.36 2.05
CA TYR A 190 -4.08 7.26 0.80
C TYR A 190 -3.82 8.61 0.14
N LYS A 191 -2.58 8.85 -0.21
CA LYS A 191 -2.15 9.96 -1.08
C LYS A 191 -1.45 9.40 -2.32
N GLY A 192 -2.20 9.32 -3.42
CA GLY A 192 -1.72 8.79 -4.71
C GLY A 192 -0.82 9.74 -5.49
N GLU A 193 -0.80 11.01 -5.14
CA GLU A 193 0.01 12.06 -5.81
C GLU A 193 0.67 12.99 -4.80
N LEU A 194 1.60 12.47 -4.01
CA LEU A 194 2.51 13.32 -3.24
C LEU A 194 3.59 13.87 -4.17
N ARG A 195 3.56 15.16 -4.42
CA ARG A 195 4.54 15.85 -5.26
C ARG A 195 5.48 16.67 -4.40
N ALA A 196 6.76 16.33 -4.41
CA ALA A 196 7.76 17.00 -3.62
C ALA A 196 9.03 17.27 -4.44
N SER A 197 9.64 18.43 -4.22
CA SER A 197 10.91 18.80 -4.81
C SER A 197 12.12 18.49 -3.90
N ASN A 198 11.86 18.24 -2.61
CA ASN A 198 12.86 17.90 -1.62
C ASN A 198 12.24 17.07 -0.48
N THR A 199 13.11 16.45 0.32
CA THR A 199 12.70 15.56 1.43
C THR A 199 11.91 16.31 2.52
N ARG A 200 12.17 17.58 2.75
CA ARG A 200 11.44 18.39 3.75
C ARG A 200 9.98 18.62 3.35
N GLU A 201 9.75 18.86 2.07
CA GLU A 201 8.40 18.99 1.54
C GLU A 201 7.66 17.66 1.60
N LEU A 202 8.33 16.58 1.22
CA LEU A 202 7.79 15.22 1.31
C LEU A 202 7.41 14.86 2.75
N TYR A 203 8.31 15.10 3.71
CA TYR A 203 8.08 14.88 5.14
C TYR A 203 6.79 15.57 5.65
N ARG A 204 6.62 16.85 5.31
CA ARG A 204 5.42 17.59 5.73
C ARG A 204 4.13 17.01 5.15
N GLN A 205 4.16 16.59 3.88
CA GLN A 205 2.99 16.00 3.23
C GLN A 205 2.65 14.61 3.80
N VAL A 206 3.66 13.84 4.22
CA VAL A 206 3.47 12.56 4.91
C VAL A 206 2.85 12.79 6.30
N LEU A 207 3.33 13.77 7.06
CA LEU A 207 2.71 14.14 8.34
C LEU A 207 1.26 14.59 8.17
N GLU A 208 0.96 15.38 7.13
CA GLU A 208 -0.41 15.79 6.82
C GLU A 208 -1.31 14.56 6.52
N LEU A 209 -0.80 13.55 5.80
CA LEU A 209 -1.52 12.31 5.58
C LEU A 209 -1.86 11.62 6.92
N PHE A 210 -0.88 11.48 7.82
CA PHE A 210 -1.08 10.84 9.11
C PHE A 210 -2.09 11.60 9.99
N GLN A 211 -2.05 12.94 9.96
CA GLN A 211 -3.01 13.78 10.70
C GLN A 211 -4.46 13.64 10.20
N ASN A 212 -4.64 13.41 8.90
CA ASN A 212 -5.95 13.25 8.29
C ASN A 212 -6.49 11.82 8.35
N PHE A 213 -5.64 10.86 8.71
CA PHE A 213 -6.02 9.46 8.84
C PHE A 213 -6.95 9.23 10.05
N ASN A 214 -8.06 8.54 9.83
CA ASN A 214 -9.04 8.22 10.88
C ASN A 214 -9.11 6.70 11.12
N PRO A 215 -8.29 6.15 12.02
CA PRO A 215 -8.27 4.72 12.29
C PRO A 215 -9.60 4.16 12.79
N ALA A 216 -10.33 4.93 13.63
CA ALA A 216 -11.63 4.48 14.15
C ALA A 216 -12.66 4.26 13.06
N LYS A 217 -12.72 5.19 12.12
CA LYS A 217 -13.64 5.07 10.99
C LYS A 217 -13.32 3.82 10.17
N GLN A 218 -12.02 3.56 9.92
CA GLN A 218 -11.60 2.40 9.15
C GLN A 218 -11.91 1.09 9.88
N ILE A 219 -11.60 1.00 11.17
CA ILE A 219 -11.93 -0.15 12.01
C ILE A 219 -13.44 -0.39 12.00
N HIS A 220 -14.25 0.64 12.18
CA HIS A 220 -15.70 0.53 12.14
C HIS A 220 -16.21 -0.02 10.80
N LEU A 221 -15.68 0.48 9.66
CA LEU A 221 -16.06 0.00 8.34
C LEU A 221 -15.65 -1.47 8.13
N MET A 222 -14.47 -1.88 8.59
CA MET A 222 -14.05 -3.28 8.53
C MET A 222 -14.92 -4.18 9.40
N GLN A 223 -15.33 -3.71 10.60
CA GLN A 223 -16.28 -4.44 11.46
C GLN A 223 -17.65 -4.59 10.81
N GLN A 224 -18.13 -3.58 10.07
CA GLN A 224 -19.38 -3.69 9.32
C GLN A 224 -19.35 -4.81 8.27
N LEU A 225 -18.20 -5.03 7.61
CA LEU A 225 -18.05 -6.14 6.67
C LEU A 225 -18.20 -7.53 7.34
N CYS A 226 -17.96 -7.63 8.65
CA CYS A 226 -18.14 -8.89 9.37
C CYS A 226 -19.63 -9.27 9.58
N ASN A 227 -20.53 -8.30 9.48
CA ASN A 227 -21.97 -8.47 9.78
C ASN A 227 -22.79 -8.84 8.55
N SER A 228 -22.21 -8.89 7.37
CA SER A 228 -22.91 -9.21 6.11
C SER A 228 -22.26 -10.42 5.45
N SER A 229 -23.05 -11.18 4.72
CA SER A 229 -22.57 -12.36 3.99
C SER A 229 -23.14 -12.40 2.57
N LEU A 230 -22.39 -13.03 1.68
CA LEU A 230 -22.82 -13.41 0.34
C LEU A 230 -23.12 -14.90 0.33
N THR A 231 -24.22 -15.28 -0.28
CA THR A 231 -24.43 -16.68 -0.67
C THR A 231 -23.41 -17.07 -1.73
N GLU A 232 -23.14 -18.37 -1.89
CA GLU A 232 -22.26 -18.85 -2.96
C GLU A 232 -22.75 -18.39 -4.33
N HIS A 233 -24.07 -18.37 -4.56
CA HIS A 233 -24.66 -17.87 -5.81
C HIS A 233 -24.30 -16.37 -6.04
N GLN A 234 -24.46 -15.52 -5.03
CA GLN A 234 -24.10 -14.09 -5.13
C GLN A 234 -22.59 -13.91 -5.35
N PHE A 235 -21.76 -14.70 -4.67
CA PHE A 235 -20.32 -14.68 -4.91
C PHE A 235 -19.99 -15.03 -6.36
N CYS A 236 -20.54 -16.13 -6.90
CA CYS A 236 -20.33 -16.53 -8.29
C CYS A 236 -20.80 -15.46 -9.27
N GLN A 237 -21.94 -14.81 -8.99
CA GLN A 237 -22.46 -13.71 -9.80
C GLN A 237 -21.52 -12.52 -9.79
N ILE A 238 -21.00 -12.11 -8.62
CA ILE A 238 -20.02 -11.02 -8.51
C ILE A 238 -18.77 -11.33 -9.33
N ILE A 239 -18.22 -12.53 -9.21
CA ILE A 239 -17.05 -12.95 -10.01
C ILE A 239 -17.37 -12.88 -11.51
N GLY A 240 -18.52 -13.36 -11.94
CA GLY A 240 -18.98 -13.27 -13.33
C GLY A 240 -19.11 -11.81 -13.82
N ARG A 241 -19.70 -10.94 -13.01
CA ARG A 241 -19.83 -9.50 -13.31
C ARG A 241 -18.48 -8.80 -13.36
N MET A 242 -17.56 -9.09 -12.44
CA MET A 242 -16.20 -8.54 -12.48
C MET A 242 -15.45 -8.93 -13.76
N ARG A 243 -15.61 -10.17 -14.24
CA ARG A 243 -15.02 -10.60 -15.52
C ARG A 243 -15.70 -9.93 -16.71
N LEU A 244 -17.04 -9.82 -16.69
CA LEU A 244 -17.78 -9.12 -17.73
C LEU A 244 -17.35 -7.66 -17.83
N TYR A 245 -17.13 -6.96 -16.69
CA TYR A 245 -16.63 -5.60 -16.64
C TYR A 245 -15.38 -5.41 -17.50
N GLN A 246 -14.42 -6.35 -17.45
CA GLN A 246 -13.17 -6.27 -18.23
C GLN A 246 -13.41 -6.30 -19.74
N SER A 247 -14.51 -6.87 -20.18
CA SER A 247 -14.88 -7.00 -21.59
C SER A 247 -15.81 -5.89 -22.09
N LEU A 248 -16.31 -5.03 -21.20
CA LEU A 248 -17.21 -3.96 -21.57
C LEU A 248 -16.49 -2.86 -22.36
N PRO A 249 -17.16 -2.25 -23.36
CA PRO A 249 -16.68 -1.01 -23.96
C PRO A 249 -16.48 0.10 -22.91
N THR A 250 -15.44 0.91 -23.06
CA THR A 250 -15.08 1.97 -22.11
C THR A 250 -16.25 2.93 -21.77
N ARG A 251 -17.19 3.13 -22.71
CA ARG A 251 -18.39 3.94 -22.45
C ARG A 251 -19.24 3.35 -21.35
N LEU A 252 -19.49 2.04 -21.39
CA LEU A 252 -20.31 1.33 -20.40
C LEU A 252 -19.58 1.18 -19.08
N GLN A 253 -18.25 0.98 -19.11
CA GLN A 253 -17.45 0.93 -17.87
C GLN A 253 -17.55 2.23 -17.05
N ARG A 254 -17.70 3.39 -17.70
CA ARG A 254 -17.84 4.70 -17.01
C ARG A 254 -19.15 4.87 -16.26
N GLU A 255 -20.18 4.08 -16.58
CA GLU A 255 -21.48 4.09 -15.92
C GLU A 255 -21.50 3.16 -14.67
N ILE A 256 -20.45 2.37 -14.47
CA ILE A 256 -20.30 1.38 -13.39
C ILE A 256 -19.15 1.83 -12.48
N PRO A 257 -19.19 1.54 -11.16
CA PRO A 257 -18.04 1.80 -10.29
C PRO A 257 -16.78 1.14 -10.84
N GLN A 258 -15.67 1.90 -10.80
CA GLN A 258 -14.40 1.48 -11.38
C GLN A 258 -13.90 0.19 -10.73
N LEU A 259 -13.44 -0.75 -11.56
CA LEU A 259 -12.79 -1.99 -11.15
C LEU A 259 -11.35 -2.01 -11.68
N LEU A 260 -10.38 -1.90 -10.79
CA LEU A 260 -8.94 -1.95 -11.13
C LEU A 260 -8.34 -3.36 -11.02
N ILE A 261 -9.06 -4.29 -10.43
CA ILE A 261 -8.68 -5.70 -10.31
C ILE A 261 -8.68 -6.33 -11.69
N THR A 262 -7.58 -6.98 -12.08
CA THR A 262 -7.42 -7.60 -13.39
C THR A 262 -8.12 -8.95 -13.49
N ASP A 263 -8.34 -9.46 -14.72
CA ASP A 263 -8.94 -10.79 -14.95
C ASP A 263 -8.14 -11.90 -14.25
N THR A 264 -6.81 -11.84 -14.29
CA THR A 264 -5.96 -12.80 -13.56
C THR A 264 -6.18 -12.72 -12.04
N GLN A 265 -6.34 -11.52 -11.49
CA GLN A 265 -6.62 -11.35 -10.07
C GLN A 265 -8.03 -11.82 -9.70
N ILE A 266 -9.03 -11.60 -10.54
CA ILE A 266 -10.38 -12.13 -10.36
C ILE A 266 -10.35 -13.67 -10.32
N ASN A 267 -9.57 -14.29 -11.22
CA ASN A 267 -9.38 -15.73 -11.19
C ASN A 267 -8.70 -16.21 -9.89
N ASN A 268 -7.73 -15.45 -9.37
CA ASN A 268 -7.10 -15.77 -8.09
C ASN A 268 -8.10 -15.65 -6.93
N VAL A 269 -8.98 -14.64 -6.92
CA VAL A 269 -10.08 -14.54 -5.94
C VAL A 269 -10.95 -15.79 -5.97
N ALA A 270 -11.39 -16.24 -7.15
CA ALA A 270 -12.19 -17.45 -7.30
C ALA A 270 -11.46 -18.72 -6.84
N LYS A 271 -10.16 -18.84 -7.13
CA LYS A 271 -9.33 -19.93 -6.64
C LYS A 271 -9.19 -19.92 -5.12
N SER A 272 -8.88 -18.76 -4.54
CA SER A 272 -8.69 -18.60 -3.10
C SER A 272 -10.00 -18.80 -2.32
N TYR A 273 -11.16 -18.50 -2.91
CA TYR A 273 -12.46 -18.85 -2.33
C TYR A 273 -12.58 -20.36 -1.99
N ILE A 274 -11.89 -21.20 -2.78
CA ILE A 274 -11.88 -22.66 -2.58
C ILE A 274 -10.72 -23.10 -1.67
N THR A 275 -9.52 -22.48 -1.83
CA THR A 275 -8.27 -23.08 -1.35
C THR A 275 -7.55 -22.26 -0.28
N ASP A 276 -7.99 -21.04 0.03
CA ASP A 276 -7.30 -20.20 1.02
C ASP A 276 -7.48 -20.79 2.43
N GLU A 277 -6.40 -20.89 3.19
CA GLU A 277 -6.39 -21.49 4.53
C GLU A 277 -7.23 -20.70 5.54
N ASN A 278 -7.34 -19.36 5.36
CA ASN A 278 -8.00 -18.47 6.32
C ASN A 278 -9.36 -17.95 5.84
N PHE A 279 -9.51 -17.78 4.53
CA PHE A 279 -10.65 -17.07 3.94
C PHE A 279 -11.51 -17.93 3.00
N SER A 280 -11.16 -19.18 2.76
CA SER A 280 -11.99 -20.09 1.97
C SER A 280 -13.40 -20.22 2.56
N SER A 281 -14.39 -20.45 1.69
CA SER A 281 -15.79 -20.59 2.09
C SER A 281 -16.59 -21.46 1.09
N TYR A 282 -15.92 -22.33 0.34
CA TYR A 282 -16.57 -23.17 -0.66
C TYR A 282 -17.70 -24.03 -0.05
N GLY A 283 -18.86 -24.00 -0.69
CA GLY A 283 -20.06 -24.71 -0.23
C GLY A 283 -20.78 -24.05 0.95
N THR A 284 -20.38 -22.85 1.36
CA THR A 284 -21.02 -22.07 2.43
C THR A 284 -21.13 -20.60 2.05
N ASP A 285 -21.91 -19.84 2.81
CA ASP A 285 -21.93 -18.39 2.68
C ASP A 285 -20.57 -17.79 3.09
N ILE A 286 -20.10 -16.81 2.35
CA ILE A 286 -18.88 -16.06 2.65
C ILE A 286 -19.24 -14.72 3.27
N ASN A 287 -18.71 -14.38 4.45
CA ASN A 287 -18.90 -13.03 4.99
C ASN A 287 -18.08 -12.01 4.20
N MET A 288 -18.52 -10.74 4.24
CA MET A 288 -17.92 -9.67 3.45
C MET A 288 -16.48 -9.35 3.88
N TRP A 289 -16.10 -9.63 5.13
CA TRP A 289 -14.72 -9.52 5.59
C TRP A 289 -13.80 -10.52 4.89
N LYS A 290 -14.22 -11.79 4.79
CA LYS A 290 -13.47 -12.82 4.05
C LYS A 290 -13.38 -12.45 2.56
N PHE A 291 -14.50 -12.03 1.96
CA PHE A 291 -14.51 -11.57 0.56
C PHE A 291 -13.52 -10.42 0.33
N TYR A 292 -13.48 -9.42 1.23
CA TYR A 292 -12.53 -8.34 1.17
C TYR A 292 -11.08 -8.83 1.24
N ASN A 293 -10.79 -9.79 2.14
CA ASN A 293 -9.45 -10.37 2.24
C ASN A 293 -9.05 -11.18 1.00
N LEU A 294 -9.99 -11.83 0.30
CA LEU A 294 -9.71 -12.45 -1.00
C LEU A 294 -9.32 -11.40 -2.06
N LEU A 295 -9.98 -10.24 -2.08
CA LEU A 295 -9.64 -9.15 -3.00
C LEU A 295 -8.24 -8.57 -2.70
N THR A 296 -7.95 -8.27 -1.43
CA THR A 296 -6.65 -7.73 -1.02
C THR A 296 -5.52 -8.76 -1.16
N GLY A 297 -5.80 -10.05 -0.95
CA GLY A 297 -4.88 -11.13 -1.24
C GLY A 297 -4.51 -11.24 -2.72
N ALA A 298 -5.50 -11.18 -3.61
CA ALA A 298 -5.27 -11.16 -5.04
C ALA A 298 -4.46 -9.93 -5.50
N ASN A 299 -4.59 -8.80 -4.80
CA ASN A 299 -3.86 -7.57 -5.09
C ASN A 299 -2.35 -7.68 -4.86
N LYS A 300 -1.86 -8.62 -4.06
CA LYS A 300 -0.41 -8.86 -3.87
C LYS A 300 0.32 -9.17 -5.19
N SER A 301 -0.39 -9.70 -6.17
CA SER A 301 0.12 -9.93 -7.53
C SER A 301 0.20 -8.68 -8.40
N SER A 302 -0.17 -7.50 -7.88
CA SER A 302 -0.06 -6.24 -8.59
C SER A 302 1.38 -5.78 -8.75
N TYR A 303 1.69 -5.15 -9.89
CA TYR A 303 2.92 -4.38 -10.00
C TYR A 303 2.96 -3.27 -8.96
N ILE A 304 4.16 -2.93 -8.50
CA ILE A 304 4.42 -1.94 -7.44
C ILE A 304 3.66 -0.62 -7.71
N ASP A 305 3.70 -0.13 -8.93
CA ASP A 305 3.10 1.13 -9.35
C ASP A 305 1.56 1.17 -9.33
N MET A 306 0.90 0.00 -9.30
CA MET A 306 -0.56 -0.12 -9.24
C MET A 306 -1.06 -0.66 -7.89
N PHE A 307 -0.16 -1.09 -7.03
CA PHE A 307 -0.51 -1.80 -5.80
C PHE A 307 -1.43 -0.99 -4.88
N LEU A 308 -1.07 0.25 -4.59
CA LEU A 308 -1.86 1.09 -3.68
C LEU A 308 -3.21 1.53 -4.27
N ASP A 309 -3.25 1.89 -5.55
CA ASP A 309 -4.50 2.23 -6.23
C ASP A 309 -5.49 1.07 -6.19
N ARG A 310 -5.00 -0.16 -6.42
CA ARG A 310 -5.81 -1.37 -6.34
C ARG A 310 -6.19 -1.75 -4.91
N SER A 311 -5.33 -1.45 -3.92
CA SER A 311 -5.67 -1.65 -2.51
C SER A 311 -6.88 -0.81 -2.11
N VAL A 312 -6.88 0.47 -2.47
CA VAL A 312 -8.02 1.37 -2.23
C VAL A 312 -9.25 0.90 -3.00
N ASN A 313 -9.09 0.54 -4.27
CA ASN A 313 -10.20 0.05 -5.09
C ASN A 313 -10.81 -1.26 -4.54
N ALA A 314 -10.00 -2.19 -4.03
CA ALA A 314 -10.50 -3.40 -3.38
C ALA A 314 -11.39 -3.07 -2.17
N THR A 315 -10.98 -2.06 -1.39
CA THR A 315 -11.77 -1.55 -0.26
C THR A 315 -13.09 -0.93 -0.72
N GLU A 316 -13.05 -0.08 -1.75
CA GLU A 316 -14.24 0.56 -2.32
C GLU A 316 -15.23 -0.46 -2.87
N ILE A 317 -14.74 -1.49 -3.58
CA ILE A 317 -15.56 -2.58 -4.10
C ILE A 317 -16.21 -3.37 -2.97
N ALA A 318 -15.45 -3.78 -1.95
CA ALA A 318 -16.01 -4.54 -0.83
C ALA A 318 -17.06 -3.75 -0.06
N LEU A 319 -16.78 -2.49 0.29
CA LEU A 319 -17.73 -1.61 0.98
C LEU A 319 -18.95 -1.29 0.09
N GLY A 320 -18.74 -1.05 -1.18
CA GLY A 320 -19.81 -0.75 -2.12
C GLY A 320 -20.75 -1.93 -2.35
N ILE A 321 -20.21 -3.14 -2.49
CA ILE A 321 -21.03 -4.36 -2.58
C ILE A 321 -21.77 -4.58 -1.26
N ASN A 322 -21.11 -4.38 -0.11
CA ASN A 322 -21.77 -4.45 1.19
C ASN A 322 -22.95 -3.46 1.29
N ALA A 323 -22.78 -2.24 0.85
CA ALA A 323 -23.84 -1.25 0.82
C ALA A 323 -24.99 -1.62 -0.15
N ALA A 324 -24.65 -2.22 -1.31
CA ALA A 324 -25.65 -2.69 -2.26
C ALA A 324 -26.51 -3.85 -1.72
N LEU A 325 -25.94 -4.74 -0.91
CA LEU A 325 -26.69 -5.77 -0.19
C LEU A 325 -27.73 -5.18 0.76
N HIS A 326 -27.51 -3.93 1.22
CA HIS A 326 -28.42 -3.18 2.08
C HIS A 326 -29.29 -2.16 1.32
N GLY A 327 -29.30 -2.23 -0.01
CA GLY A 327 -30.21 -1.46 -0.87
C GLY A 327 -29.64 -0.21 -1.51
N GLU A 328 -28.32 0.07 -1.39
CA GLU A 328 -27.70 1.17 -2.12
C GLU A 328 -27.52 0.86 -3.62
N GLU A 329 -27.88 1.82 -4.50
CA GLU A 329 -27.94 1.61 -5.95
C GLU A 329 -26.57 1.52 -6.63
N ARG A 330 -25.56 2.24 -6.10
CA ARG A 330 -24.30 2.51 -6.83
C ARG A 330 -23.55 1.24 -7.27
N TYR A 331 -23.53 0.20 -6.44
CA TYR A 331 -22.80 -1.05 -6.73
C TYR A 331 -23.71 -2.23 -7.09
N LYS A 332 -25.02 -2.01 -7.23
CA LYS A 332 -25.99 -3.05 -7.57
C LYS A 332 -25.64 -3.81 -8.83
N TRP A 333 -25.02 -3.16 -9.81
CA TRP A 333 -24.60 -3.81 -11.04
C TRP A 333 -23.75 -5.06 -10.80
N PHE A 334 -23.01 -5.13 -9.71
CA PHE A 334 -22.19 -6.30 -9.38
C PHE A 334 -22.99 -7.45 -8.76
N ILE A 335 -24.16 -7.21 -8.21
CA ILE A 335 -24.96 -8.20 -7.49
C ILE A 335 -26.29 -8.55 -8.17
N ASP A 336 -26.76 -7.76 -9.13
CA ASP A 336 -27.91 -8.02 -9.98
C ASP A 336 -27.52 -8.79 -11.24
#